data_701f16dbb70c14d301db8717fda15d87
#
_entry.id   701f16dbb70c14d301db8717fda15d87
#
_cell.length_a   1.000
_cell.length_b   1.000
_cell.length_c   1.000
_cell.angle_alpha   90.00
_cell.angle_beta   90.00
_cell.angle_gamma   90.00
#
_symmetry.space_group_name_H-M   'P 1'
#
loop_
_entity.id
_entity.type
_entity.pdbx_description
1 polymer ?
#
loop_
_entity_poly.entity_id
_entity_poly.type
_entity_poly.pdbx_seq_one_letter_code
_entity_poly.pdbx_strand_id
1 'polypeptide(L)'
;YNIGLSNDANFWVIGSDGGLLETPTENNRLLMAPAERYEILVDLQGLEGESIQIMNYGEETPTSIYGSGTMMGGGTIPNYNNNPLNGSNFAILTLNINEPTSNPVTSLPSSLVSINELDVTNVDEVRDFIFTSTGGSTGPFLINGNTFDMSQVNHVIPINNTEIWSFTNQTPIAHPFHIHDVQFNIIEINGNAPAEHMRGWKDVMLIPGHQGTAKFIAKFEDFTDPQIPFMYHCHMLVHEDEGMMGQFIVVENDFD
;
A
#
# COMPACT_ATOMS: atom_id res chain seq x y z
N TYR A 1 9.72 -3.68 -1.53
CA TYR A 1 10.97 -3.49 -0.76
C TYR A 1 10.70 -3.73 0.71
N ASN A 2 11.69 -4.27 1.41
CA ASN A 2 11.70 -4.34 2.87
C ASN A 2 12.81 -3.44 3.41
N ILE A 3 12.44 -2.22 3.79
CA ILE A 3 13.36 -1.12 4.09
C ILE A 3 13.88 -1.23 5.52
N GLY A 4 15.17 -0.98 5.71
CA GLY A 4 15.81 -0.86 7.02
C GLY A 4 17.14 -0.11 6.93
N LEU A 5 17.75 0.18 8.07
CA LEU A 5 19.06 0.82 8.15
C LEU A 5 20.18 -0.22 8.20
N SER A 6 21.34 0.07 7.60
CA SER A 6 22.48 -0.87 7.53
C SER A 6 23.11 -1.20 8.88
N ASN A 7 22.86 -0.38 9.88
CA ASN A 7 23.30 -0.59 11.26
C ASN A 7 22.22 -1.23 12.17
N ASP A 8 21.11 -1.70 11.57
CA ASP A 8 19.95 -2.29 12.27
C ASP A 8 19.27 -1.37 13.31
N ALA A 9 19.58 -0.07 13.28
CA ALA A 9 18.92 0.89 14.16
C ALA A 9 17.43 1.03 13.83
N ASN A 10 16.64 1.36 14.84
CA ASN A 10 15.24 1.72 14.66
C ASN A 10 15.13 3.10 14.02
N PHE A 11 14.01 3.32 13.35
CA PHE A 11 13.56 4.61 12.83
C PHE A 11 12.07 4.78 13.15
N TRP A 12 11.55 5.98 13.03
CA TRP A 12 10.15 6.26 13.30
C TRP A 12 9.43 6.66 12.02
N VAL A 13 8.38 5.92 11.70
CA VAL A 13 7.44 6.33 10.65
C VAL A 13 6.53 7.41 11.24
N ILE A 14 6.45 8.53 10.55
CA ILE A 14 5.67 9.71 10.96
C ILE A 14 4.57 10.06 9.97
N GLY A 15 4.63 9.53 8.76
CA GLY A 15 3.65 9.79 7.70
C GLY A 15 3.51 8.61 6.75
N SER A 16 2.37 8.56 6.10
CA SER A 16 2.03 7.60 5.05
C SER A 16 1.46 8.32 3.83
N ASP A 17 0.90 7.60 2.87
CA ASP A 17 0.40 8.12 1.58
C ASP A 17 -0.41 9.42 1.70
N GLY A 18 -1.29 9.50 2.69
CA GLY A 18 -2.21 10.61 2.89
C GLY A 18 -1.78 11.66 3.92
N GLY A 19 -0.56 11.58 4.44
CA GLY A 19 -0.01 12.58 5.36
C GLY A 19 0.47 12.00 6.68
N LEU A 20 0.53 12.84 7.70
CA LEU A 20 1.08 12.46 9.00
C LEU A 20 0.21 11.43 9.74
N LEU A 21 0.86 10.55 10.49
CA LEU A 21 0.23 9.67 11.48
C LEU A 21 -0.17 10.47 12.73
N GLU A 22 -1.00 9.90 13.60
CA GLU A 22 -1.32 10.53 14.88
C GLU A 22 -0.12 10.60 15.83
N THR A 23 0.70 9.55 15.80
CA THR A 23 1.91 9.41 16.60
C THR A 23 3.03 8.77 15.79
N PRO A 24 4.30 9.08 16.05
CA PRO A 24 5.41 8.35 15.47
C PRO A 24 5.36 6.87 15.86
N THR A 25 5.58 5.98 14.91
CA THR A 25 5.63 4.53 15.14
C THR A 25 7.05 3.99 14.93
N GLU A 26 7.58 3.28 15.91
CA GLU A 26 8.94 2.75 15.87
C GLU A 26 9.00 1.46 15.04
N ASN A 27 9.96 1.40 14.11
CA ASN A 27 10.17 0.28 13.21
C ASN A 27 11.68 0.08 12.98
N ASN A 28 12.09 -1.15 12.69
CA ASN A 28 13.43 -1.45 12.16
C ASN A 28 13.37 -2.07 10.76
N ARG A 29 12.18 -2.45 10.33
CA ARG A 29 11.86 -2.89 8.96
C ARG A 29 10.53 -2.28 8.55
N LEU A 30 10.45 -1.89 7.27
CA LEU A 30 9.25 -1.33 6.67
C LEU A 30 9.02 -1.98 5.31
N LEU A 31 8.03 -2.86 5.24
CA LEU A 31 7.61 -3.45 3.97
C LEU A 31 6.83 -2.40 3.17
N MET A 32 7.32 -2.08 1.99
CA MET A 32 6.71 -1.11 1.08
C MET A 32 6.34 -1.75 -0.23
N ALA A 33 5.08 -1.68 -0.58
CA ALA A 33 4.58 -2.03 -1.90
C ALA A 33 4.81 -0.89 -2.92
N PRO A 34 4.76 -1.16 -4.23
CA PRO A 34 4.75 -0.10 -5.23
C PRO A 34 3.69 0.97 -4.93
N ALA A 35 4.07 2.22 -5.11
CA ALA A 35 3.31 3.44 -4.85
C ALA A 35 3.00 3.77 -3.38
N GLU A 36 3.34 2.94 -2.41
CA GLU A 36 3.32 3.39 -1.02
C GLU A 36 4.39 4.46 -0.77
N ARG A 37 4.05 5.46 -0.01
CA ARG A 37 4.94 6.52 0.45
C ARG A 37 4.97 6.50 1.97
N TYR A 38 6.15 6.69 2.54
CA TYR A 38 6.32 6.82 3.98
C TYR A 38 7.32 7.92 4.29
N GLU A 39 7.05 8.66 5.34
CA GLU A 39 7.98 9.62 5.91
C GLU A 39 8.57 9.03 7.19
N ILE A 40 9.90 9.05 7.28
CA ILE A 40 10.61 8.46 8.42
C ILE A 40 11.53 9.49 9.08
N LEU A 41 11.69 9.36 10.40
CA LEU A 41 12.73 10.04 11.17
C LEU A 41 13.79 9.03 11.59
N VAL A 42 15.04 9.39 11.40
CA VAL A 42 16.22 8.59 11.78
C VAL A 42 17.01 9.37 12.82
N ASP A 43 17.34 8.74 13.94
CA ASP A 43 18.26 9.32 14.92
C ASP A 43 19.70 9.15 14.41
N LEU A 44 20.38 10.27 14.21
CA LEU A 44 21.77 10.32 13.75
C LEU A 44 22.74 10.73 14.83
N GLN A 45 22.31 10.89 16.07
CA GLN A 45 23.14 11.34 17.18
C GLN A 45 24.30 10.34 17.43
N GLY A 46 25.51 10.86 17.49
CA GLY A 46 26.71 10.06 17.74
C GLY A 46 27.23 9.29 16.53
N LEU A 47 26.71 9.58 15.33
CA LEU A 47 27.16 8.99 14.07
C LEU A 47 27.88 10.02 13.17
N GLU A 48 28.28 11.16 13.72
CA GLU A 48 28.95 12.24 12.99
C GLU A 48 30.25 11.73 12.33
N GLY A 49 30.39 11.98 11.03
CA GLY A 49 31.54 11.50 10.22
C GLY A 49 31.37 10.07 9.71
N GLU A 50 30.32 9.36 10.09
CA GLU A 50 30.03 8.02 9.58
C GLU A 50 29.14 8.05 8.34
N SER A 51 28.99 6.90 7.70
CA SER A 51 28.04 6.66 6.61
C SER A 51 27.19 5.45 6.96
N ILE A 52 25.86 5.62 6.90
CA ILE A 52 24.89 4.52 6.99
C ILE A 52 24.11 4.40 5.69
N GLN A 53 23.48 3.27 5.46
CA GLN A 53 22.70 3.02 4.26
C GLN A 53 21.26 2.75 4.59
N ILE A 54 20.36 3.23 3.75
CA ILE A 54 19.01 2.69 3.64
C ILE A 54 19.10 1.47 2.73
N MET A 55 18.71 0.32 3.27
CA MET A 55 18.83 -0.99 2.64
C MET A 55 17.48 -1.52 2.23
N ASN A 56 17.46 -2.32 1.17
CA ASN A 56 16.43 -3.35 0.99
C ASN A 56 16.91 -4.65 1.63
N TYR A 57 16.09 -5.24 2.49
CA TYR A 57 16.32 -6.55 3.09
C TYR A 57 15.44 -7.60 2.40
N GLY A 58 15.75 -7.87 1.12
CA GLY A 58 14.97 -8.77 0.28
C GLY A 58 14.91 -10.21 0.79
N GLU A 59 15.94 -10.68 1.49
CA GLU A 59 15.96 -12.00 2.13
C GLU A 59 14.88 -12.16 3.21
N GLU A 60 14.50 -11.05 3.85
CA GLU A 60 13.46 -11.03 4.90
C GLU A 60 12.06 -10.79 4.32
N THR A 61 11.94 -10.51 3.02
CA THR A 61 10.63 -10.28 2.40
C THR A 61 9.79 -11.56 2.44
N PRO A 62 8.55 -11.51 2.97
CA PRO A 62 7.70 -12.67 3.03
C PRO A 62 7.47 -13.31 1.65
N THR A 63 7.37 -14.63 1.61
CA THR A 63 7.01 -15.37 0.39
C THR A 63 5.65 -14.92 -0.13
N SER A 64 5.40 -15.04 -1.43
CA SER A 64 4.23 -14.52 -2.16
C SER A 64 4.19 -12.99 -2.36
N ILE A 65 5.20 -12.27 -1.92
CA ILE A 65 5.39 -10.86 -2.25
C ILE A 65 6.52 -10.74 -3.26
N TYR A 66 6.31 -9.98 -4.34
CA TYR A 66 7.35 -9.70 -5.32
C TYR A 66 8.57 -9.04 -4.66
N GLY A 67 9.77 -9.50 -5.02
CA GLY A 67 11.03 -9.09 -4.38
C GLY A 67 11.53 -10.11 -3.35
N SER A 68 10.70 -11.07 -2.91
CA SER A 68 11.14 -12.20 -2.06
C SER A 68 12.07 -13.16 -2.81
N GLY A 69 12.90 -13.91 -2.10
CA GLY A 69 13.81 -14.90 -2.70
C GLY A 69 13.10 -16.11 -3.29
N THR A 70 11.92 -16.43 -2.79
CA THR A 70 11.10 -17.54 -3.28
C THR A 70 9.64 -17.17 -3.33
N MET A 71 8.99 -17.47 -4.44
CA MET A 71 7.53 -17.36 -4.55
C MET A 71 6.88 -18.66 -4.08
N MET A 72 5.91 -18.58 -3.16
CA MET A 72 5.18 -19.76 -2.66
C MET A 72 4.30 -20.40 -3.76
N GLY A 73 4.12 -21.72 -3.66
CA GLY A 73 3.14 -22.48 -4.46
C GLY A 73 3.71 -23.17 -5.68
N GLY A 74 5.02 -23.21 -5.86
CA GLY A 74 5.66 -23.99 -6.96
C GLY A 74 5.36 -23.46 -8.37
N GLY A 75 4.62 -22.37 -8.48
CA GLY A 75 4.44 -21.64 -9.72
C GLY A 75 5.62 -20.71 -9.93
N THR A 76 6.53 -21.07 -10.82
CA THR A 76 7.61 -20.17 -11.22
C THR A 76 7.03 -19.06 -12.08
N ILE A 77 7.10 -17.84 -11.61
CA ILE A 77 6.91 -16.68 -12.48
C ILE A 77 8.06 -16.72 -13.49
N PRO A 78 7.78 -16.74 -14.81
CA PRO A 78 8.83 -16.82 -15.82
C PRO A 78 9.87 -15.71 -15.60
N ASN A 79 11.14 -16.10 -15.59
CA ASN A 79 12.28 -15.21 -15.37
C ASN A 79 12.38 -14.54 -13.99
N TYR A 80 11.52 -14.84 -13.03
CA TYR A 80 11.58 -14.26 -11.69
C TYR A 80 12.96 -14.47 -11.03
N ASN A 81 13.48 -15.69 -11.07
CA ASN A 81 14.78 -16.04 -10.50
C ASN A 81 15.97 -15.49 -11.31
N ASN A 82 15.74 -14.93 -12.50
CA ASN A 82 16.78 -14.28 -13.29
C ASN A 82 17.03 -12.83 -12.84
N ASN A 83 16.13 -12.25 -12.06
CA ASN A 83 16.35 -10.92 -11.48
C ASN A 83 17.23 -11.06 -10.24
N PRO A 84 18.48 -10.54 -10.26
CA PRO A 84 19.40 -10.67 -9.14
C PRO A 84 18.99 -9.86 -7.89
N LEU A 85 17.98 -9.01 -8.00
CA LEU A 85 17.47 -8.22 -6.86
C LEU A 85 16.44 -8.98 -6.04
N ASN A 86 15.81 -10.03 -6.59
CA ASN A 86 14.83 -10.82 -5.87
C ASN A 86 15.51 -11.62 -4.73
N GLY A 87 15.02 -11.44 -3.51
CA GLY A 87 15.57 -12.06 -2.32
C GLY A 87 16.97 -11.58 -1.93
N SER A 88 17.43 -10.46 -2.52
CA SER A 88 18.76 -9.92 -2.23
C SER A 88 18.69 -8.70 -1.32
N ASN A 89 19.69 -8.58 -0.44
CA ASN A 89 19.92 -7.39 0.34
C ASN A 89 20.83 -6.45 -0.46
N PHE A 90 20.43 -5.18 -0.59
CA PHE A 90 21.23 -4.17 -1.30
C PHE A 90 20.95 -2.76 -0.78
N ALA A 91 21.94 -1.89 -0.94
CA ALA A 91 21.81 -0.49 -0.58
C ALA A 91 20.97 0.27 -1.61
N ILE A 92 20.01 1.05 -1.11
CA ILE A 92 19.18 1.96 -1.93
C ILE A 92 19.76 3.36 -1.91
N LEU A 93 20.18 3.83 -0.72
CA LEU A 93 20.68 5.18 -0.50
C LEU A 93 21.77 5.15 0.56
N THR A 94 22.80 5.98 0.39
CA THR A 94 23.84 6.22 1.41
C THR A 94 23.64 7.59 2.05
N LEU A 95 23.58 7.62 3.37
CA LEU A 95 23.53 8.83 4.19
C LEU A 95 24.95 9.10 4.73
N ASN A 96 25.58 10.18 4.29
CA ASN A 96 26.83 10.68 4.88
C ASN A 96 26.47 11.68 5.97
N ILE A 97 26.82 11.35 7.21
CA ILE A 97 26.38 12.09 8.38
C ILE A 97 27.43 13.18 8.68
N ASN A 98 27.01 14.43 8.58
CA ASN A 98 27.83 15.59 8.89
C ASN A 98 27.66 16.02 10.36
N GLU A 99 28.49 17.00 10.77
CA GLU A 99 28.31 17.65 12.06
C GLU A 99 26.88 18.23 12.22
N PRO A 100 26.34 18.28 13.43
CA PRO A 100 25.02 18.83 13.68
C PRO A 100 24.86 20.26 13.17
N THR A 101 23.67 20.57 12.69
CA THR A 101 23.31 21.96 12.35
C THR A 101 23.25 22.84 13.62
N SER A 102 23.24 24.16 13.45
CA SER A 102 23.17 25.09 14.59
C SER A 102 21.88 24.98 15.43
N ASN A 103 20.85 24.34 14.90
CA ASN A 103 19.57 24.12 15.59
C ASN A 103 19.01 22.73 15.25
N PRO A 104 19.62 21.64 15.76
CA PRO A 104 19.19 20.29 15.45
C PRO A 104 17.85 19.97 16.12
N VAL A 105 17.05 19.14 15.48
CA VAL A 105 15.89 18.49 16.13
C VAL A 105 16.42 17.41 17.05
N THR A 106 16.19 17.51 18.36
CA THR A 106 16.75 16.62 19.37
C THR A 106 15.71 15.76 20.11
N SER A 107 14.45 15.89 19.72
CA SER A 107 13.37 15.13 20.35
C SER A 107 12.30 14.74 19.33
N LEU A 108 11.79 13.54 19.50
CA LEU A 108 10.64 13.05 18.75
C LEU A 108 9.35 13.61 19.37
N PRO A 109 8.44 14.21 18.60
CA PRO A 109 7.14 14.63 19.12
C PRO A 109 6.31 13.42 19.56
N SER A 110 5.59 13.54 20.65
CA SER A 110 4.71 12.47 21.15
C SER A 110 3.37 12.38 20.40
N SER A 111 3.00 13.43 19.68
CA SER A 111 1.78 13.52 18.87
C SER A 111 2.07 14.40 17.66
N LEU A 112 1.49 14.04 16.52
CA LEU A 112 1.67 14.74 15.24
C LEU A 112 0.38 15.44 14.83
N VAL A 113 -0.67 14.67 14.52
CA VAL A 113 -2.00 15.18 14.11
C VAL A 113 -3.10 14.40 14.81
N SER A 114 -4.33 14.87 14.70
CA SER A 114 -5.52 14.06 15.02
C SER A 114 -6.13 13.57 13.71
N ILE A 115 -6.37 12.29 13.61
CA ILE A 115 -7.07 11.68 12.47
C ILE A 115 -8.52 11.42 12.88
N ASN A 116 -9.45 11.99 12.12
CA ASN A 116 -10.86 11.68 12.30
C ASN A 116 -11.15 10.38 11.53
N GLU A 117 -11.14 9.25 12.24
CA GLU A 117 -11.49 7.96 11.64
C GLU A 117 -12.95 7.96 11.17
N LEU A 118 -13.21 7.30 10.04
CA LEU A 118 -14.56 7.09 9.53
C LEU A 118 -15.28 6.04 10.37
N ASP A 119 -16.58 6.22 10.59
CA ASP A 119 -17.39 5.30 11.39
C ASP A 119 -17.76 4.05 10.60
N VAL A 120 -17.10 2.93 10.90
CA VAL A 120 -17.34 1.62 10.27
C VAL A 120 -18.73 1.03 10.55
N THR A 121 -19.49 1.59 11.51
CA THR A 121 -20.84 1.14 11.84
C THR A 121 -21.93 1.87 11.08
N ASN A 122 -21.59 2.95 10.40
CA ASN A 122 -22.51 3.80 9.64
C ASN A 122 -21.98 4.01 8.23
N VAL A 123 -22.10 2.97 7.40
CA VAL A 123 -21.66 2.98 6.00
C VAL A 123 -22.86 2.86 5.06
N ASP A 124 -22.76 3.50 3.91
CA ASP A 124 -23.82 3.50 2.88
C ASP A 124 -23.77 2.23 2.04
N GLU A 125 -22.59 1.68 1.79
CA GLU A 125 -22.41 0.50 0.93
C GLU A 125 -21.19 -0.33 1.40
N VAL A 126 -21.27 -1.65 1.14
CA VAL A 126 -20.14 -2.58 1.25
C VAL A 126 -19.92 -3.25 -0.09
N ARG A 127 -18.71 -3.11 -0.67
CA ARG A 127 -18.38 -3.71 -1.95
C ARG A 127 -17.36 -4.83 -1.79
N ASP A 128 -17.63 -5.96 -2.44
CA ASP A 128 -16.73 -7.11 -2.44
C ASP A 128 -15.91 -7.16 -3.73
N PHE A 129 -14.59 -7.30 -3.56
CA PHE A 129 -13.61 -7.46 -4.61
C PHE A 129 -12.90 -8.80 -4.49
N ILE A 130 -12.99 -9.61 -5.54
CA ILE A 130 -12.35 -10.92 -5.60
C ILE A 130 -11.25 -10.86 -6.66
N PHE A 131 -10.01 -11.08 -6.23
CA PHE A 131 -8.88 -11.21 -7.14
C PHE A 131 -8.70 -12.66 -7.54
N THR A 132 -8.68 -12.91 -8.84
CA THR A 132 -8.48 -14.23 -9.43
C THR A 132 -7.42 -14.18 -10.52
N SER A 133 -6.98 -15.34 -10.99
CA SER A 133 -6.05 -15.46 -12.12
C SER A 133 -6.44 -16.64 -13.00
N THR A 134 -6.30 -16.47 -14.29
CA THR A 134 -6.47 -17.56 -15.26
C THR A 134 -5.17 -18.36 -15.50
N GLY A 135 -4.01 -17.79 -15.10
CA GLY A 135 -2.68 -18.37 -15.28
C GLY A 135 -1.90 -18.59 -13.96
N GLY A 136 -2.59 -18.71 -12.81
CA GLY A 136 -1.93 -18.87 -11.51
C GLY A 136 -1.13 -17.63 -11.09
N SER A 137 0.19 -17.77 -10.90
CA SER A 137 1.08 -16.65 -10.52
C SER A 137 1.55 -15.79 -11.70
N THR A 138 1.15 -16.09 -12.93
CA THR A 138 1.61 -15.38 -14.13
C THR A 138 0.56 -14.48 -14.77
N GLY A 139 -0.67 -14.44 -14.23
CA GLY A 139 -1.76 -13.65 -14.83
C GLY A 139 -2.34 -14.29 -16.11
N PRO A 140 -3.17 -13.60 -16.86
CA PRO A 140 -3.73 -12.32 -16.44
C PRO A 140 -4.51 -12.41 -15.12
N PHE A 141 -4.39 -11.35 -14.35
CA PHE A 141 -5.12 -11.20 -13.09
C PHE A 141 -6.42 -10.44 -13.31
N LEU A 142 -7.46 -10.84 -12.58
CA LEU A 142 -8.82 -10.34 -12.77
C LEU A 142 -9.35 -9.75 -11.45
N ILE A 143 -10.15 -8.71 -11.57
CA ILE A 143 -10.98 -8.18 -10.48
C ILE A 143 -12.43 -8.57 -10.76
N ASN A 144 -13.05 -9.30 -9.83
CA ASN A 144 -14.43 -9.81 -9.97
C ASN A 144 -14.66 -10.58 -11.29
N GLY A 145 -13.63 -11.34 -11.71
CA GLY A 145 -13.68 -12.17 -12.91
C GLY A 145 -13.51 -11.44 -14.25
N ASN A 146 -13.22 -10.13 -14.22
CA ASN A 146 -13.10 -9.29 -15.42
C ASN A 146 -11.70 -8.69 -15.53
N THR A 147 -11.28 -8.44 -16.76
CA THR A 147 -10.22 -7.50 -17.11
C THR A 147 -10.83 -6.13 -17.37
N PHE A 148 -10.01 -5.10 -17.38
CA PHE A 148 -10.43 -3.73 -17.64
C PHE A 148 -11.06 -3.56 -19.02
N ASP A 149 -12.19 -2.84 -19.05
CA ASP A 149 -12.88 -2.40 -20.27
C ASP A 149 -13.22 -0.90 -20.12
N MET A 150 -12.58 -0.06 -20.92
CA MET A 150 -12.79 1.40 -20.91
C MET A 150 -14.24 1.82 -21.14
N SER A 151 -15.05 0.97 -21.77
CA SER A 151 -16.46 1.26 -22.06
C SER A 151 -17.40 0.93 -20.89
N GLN A 152 -16.88 0.29 -19.82
CA GLN A 152 -17.69 -0.15 -18.69
C GLN A 152 -17.31 0.61 -17.41
N VAL A 153 -18.25 1.36 -16.86
CA VAL A 153 -18.16 1.85 -15.47
C VAL A 153 -18.57 0.71 -14.54
N ASN A 154 -17.64 0.27 -13.68
CA ASN A 154 -17.90 -0.84 -12.77
C ASN A 154 -18.75 -0.45 -11.57
N HIS A 155 -18.59 0.78 -11.08
CA HIS A 155 -19.31 1.28 -9.90
C HIS A 155 -19.79 2.71 -10.13
N VAL A 156 -21.02 2.98 -9.70
CA VAL A 156 -21.58 4.33 -9.59
C VAL A 156 -21.71 4.61 -8.10
N ILE A 157 -21.10 5.68 -7.62
CA ILE A 157 -21.00 6.02 -6.22
C ILE A 157 -21.64 7.38 -5.99
N PRO A 158 -22.71 7.47 -5.19
CA PRO A 158 -23.29 8.75 -4.81
C PRO A 158 -22.29 9.58 -3.99
N ILE A 159 -22.25 10.90 -4.25
CA ILE A 159 -21.40 11.81 -3.47
C ILE A 159 -21.78 11.76 -2.00
N ASN A 160 -20.77 11.91 -1.14
CA ASN A 160 -20.80 11.78 0.32
C ASN A 160 -21.04 10.35 0.84
N ASN A 161 -21.14 9.35 -0.04
CA ASN A 161 -21.16 7.96 0.43
C ASN A 161 -19.89 7.62 1.20
N THR A 162 -20.08 6.92 2.31
CA THR A 162 -19.02 6.23 3.04
C THR A 162 -19.14 4.74 2.75
N GLU A 163 -18.11 4.16 2.16
CA GLU A 163 -18.16 2.75 1.73
C GLU A 163 -17.04 1.92 2.36
N ILE A 164 -17.34 0.66 2.66
CA ILE A 164 -16.32 -0.36 2.96
C ILE A 164 -16.05 -1.16 1.69
N TRP A 165 -14.76 -1.21 1.29
CA TRP A 165 -14.32 -2.09 0.23
C TRP A 165 -13.60 -3.30 0.84
N SER A 166 -14.12 -4.49 0.55
CA SER A 166 -13.71 -5.78 1.11
C SER A 166 -13.05 -6.63 0.03
N PHE A 167 -11.85 -7.12 0.29
CA PHE A 167 -11.03 -7.85 -0.68
C PHE A 167 -10.82 -9.29 -0.25
N THR A 168 -10.91 -10.21 -1.22
CA THR A 168 -10.45 -11.59 -1.11
C THR A 168 -9.51 -11.91 -2.27
N ASN A 169 -8.25 -12.16 -1.98
CA ASN A 169 -7.25 -12.46 -2.99
C ASN A 169 -7.04 -13.97 -3.13
N GLN A 170 -7.64 -14.57 -4.15
CA GLN A 170 -7.53 -16.00 -4.46
C GLN A 170 -6.27 -16.34 -5.27
N THR A 171 -5.49 -15.34 -5.65
CA THR A 171 -4.23 -15.56 -6.38
C THR A 171 -3.10 -15.98 -5.41
N PRO A 172 -2.04 -16.62 -5.89
CA PRO A 172 -0.93 -17.04 -5.02
C PRO A 172 -0.01 -15.88 -4.59
N ILE A 173 -0.18 -14.69 -5.11
CA ILE A 173 0.69 -13.53 -4.86
C ILE A 173 -0.06 -12.35 -4.29
N ALA A 174 0.65 -11.49 -3.55
CA ALA A 174 0.09 -10.25 -3.04
C ALA A 174 -0.02 -9.19 -4.15
N HIS A 175 -1.05 -8.34 -4.07
CA HIS A 175 -1.28 -7.27 -5.02
C HIS A 175 -1.41 -5.92 -4.29
N PRO A 176 -0.59 -4.91 -4.62
CA PRO A 176 -0.81 -3.55 -4.16
C PRO A 176 -2.02 -2.96 -4.88
N PHE A 177 -3.09 -2.74 -4.14
CA PHE A 177 -4.30 -2.10 -4.66
C PHE A 177 -4.21 -0.59 -4.44
N HIS A 178 -4.44 0.17 -5.49
CA HIS A 178 -4.52 1.63 -5.49
C HIS A 178 -5.89 2.09 -5.95
N ILE A 179 -6.40 3.16 -5.36
CA ILE A 179 -7.62 3.84 -5.76
C ILE A 179 -7.33 5.32 -6.01
N HIS A 180 -7.86 5.85 -7.10
CA HIS A 180 -7.83 7.27 -7.42
C HIS A 180 -8.92 8.02 -6.65
N ASP A 181 -8.84 9.36 -6.63
CA ASP A 181 -9.80 10.29 -6.05
C ASP A 181 -9.77 10.36 -4.52
N VAL A 182 -9.87 9.23 -3.83
CA VAL A 182 -10.06 9.19 -2.38
C VAL A 182 -8.86 8.62 -1.63
N GLN A 183 -8.80 8.97 -0.35
CA GLN A 183 -7.95 8.28 0.63
C GLN A 183 -8.83 7.43 1.55
N PHE A 184 -8.27 6.38 2.09
CA PHE A 184 -8.96 5.43 2.94
C PHE A 184 -8.22 5.14 4.25
N ASN A 185 -8.95 4.63 5.22
CA ASN A 185 -8.38 4.01 6.41
C ASN A 185 -8.49 2.49 6.30
N ILE A 186 -7.40 1.76 6.53
CA ILE A 186 -7.39 0.31 6.56
C ILE A 186 -8.11 -0.17 7.83
N ILE A 187 -9.13 -1.03 7.67
CA ILE A 187 -9.87 -1.61 8.79
C ILE A 187 -9.17 -2.88 9.27
N GLU A 188 -8.85 -3.78 8.34
CA GLU A 188 -8.22 -5.06 8.66
C GLU A 188 -7.40 -5.63 7.51
N ILE A 189 -6.41 -6.46 7.85
CA ILE A 189 -5.67 -7.31 6.94
C ILE A 189 -5.64 -8.72 7.54
N ASN A 190 -6.17 -9.72 6.83
CA ASN A 190 -6.31 -11.10 7.30
C ASN A 190 -7.04 -11.20 8.66
N GLY A 191 -8.09 -10.39 8.86
CA GLY A 191 -8.87 -10.36 10.09
C GLY A 191 -8.18 -9.70 11.29
N ASN A 192 -7.03 -9.08 11.10
CA ASN A 192 -6.29 -8.38 12.15
C ASN A 192 -6.28 -6.87 11.89
N ALA A 193 -6.20 -6.09 12.95
CA ALA A 193 -5.98 -4.66 12.83
C ALA A 193 -4.68 -4.37 12.07
N PRO A 194 -4.63 -3.30 11.24
CA PRO A 194 -3.41 -2.93 10.54
C PRO A 194 -2.29 -2.58 11.50
N ALA A 195 -1.04 -2.77 11.06
CA ALA A 195 0.13 -2.33 11.81
C ALA A 195 0.05 -0.80 12.07
N GLU A 196 0.66 -0.33 13.15
CA GLU A 196 0.51 1.06 13.60
C GLU A 196 0.90 2.07 12.52
N HIS A 197 2.00 1.83 11.79
CA HIS A 197 2.43 2.70 10.69
C HIS A 197 1.48 2.73 9.48
N MET A 198 0.50 1.83 9.43
CA MET A 198 -0.52 1.76 8.37
C MET A 198 -1.85 2.39 8.77
N ARG A 199 -1.98 2.93 9.99
CA ARG A 199 -3.24 3.50 10.52
C ARG A 199 -3.49 4.95 10.12
N GLY A 200 -2.66 5.51 9.23
CA GLY A 200 -2.90 6.82 8.62
C GLY A 200 -3.87 6.77 7.44
N TRP A 201 -4.03 7.91 6.79
CA TRP A 201 -4.70 7.98 5.50
C TRP A 201 -3.82 7.37 4.42
N LYS A 202 -4.39 6.47 3.62
CA LYS A 202 -3.69 5.75 2.56
C LYS A 202 -4.48 5.79 1.26
N ASP A 203 -3.78 5.57 0.16
CA ASP A 203 -4.38 5.35 -1.16
C ASP A 203 -3.86 4.05 -1.80
N VAL A 204 -2.91 3.37 -1.16
CA VAL A 204 -2.39 2.06 -1.57
C VAL A 204 -2.43 1.09 -0.39
N MET A 205 -2.84 -0.16 -0.65
CA MET A 205 -2.83 -1.23 0.33
C MET A 205 -2.37 -2.54 -0.32
N LEU A 206 -1.39 -3.23 0.29
CA LEU A 206 -0.96 -4.55 -0.17
C LEU A 206 -1.97 -5.62 0.28
N ILE A 207 -2.70 -6.19 -0.68
CA ILE A 207 -3.65 -7.28 -0.44
C ILE A 207 -2.89 -8.61 -0.43
N PRO A 208 -2.84 -9.34 0.69
CA PRO A 208 -2.07 -10.59 0.78
C PRO A 208 -2.58 -11.66 -0.19
N GLY A 209 -1.68 -12.53 -0.67
CA GLY A 209 -2.04 -13.68 -1.51
C GLY A 209 -2.65 -14.85 -0.73
N HIS A 210 -2.93 -15.96 -1.43
CA HIS A 210 -3.37 -17.24 -0.84
C HIS A 210 -4.64 -17.14 0.02
N GLN A 211 -5.75 -16.66 -0.55
CA GLN A 211 -7.00 -16.38 0.16
C GLN A 211 -6.88 -15.27 1.21
N GLY A 212 -5.86 -14.42 1.07
CA GLY A 212 -5.69 -13.27 1.92
C GLY A 212 -6.84 -12.28 1.78
N THR A 213 -7.18 -11.63 2.88
CA THR A 213 -8.28 -10.66 2.94
C THR A 213 -7.78 -9.31 3.42
N ALA A 214 -8.46 -8.25 2.99
CA ALA A 214 -8.24 -6.91 3.51
C ALA A 214 -9.52 -6.09 3.39
N LYS A 215 -9.66 -5.06 4.23
CA LYS A 215 -10.76 -4.09 4.14
C LYS A 215 -10.26 -2.70 4.42
N PHE A 216 -10.82 -1.75 3.71
CA PHE A 216 -10.69 -0.35 4.04
C PHE A 216 -12.05 0.34 4.04
N ILE A 217 -12.11 1.53 4.63
CA ILE A 217 -13.24 2.46 4.58
C ILE A 217 -12.80 3.75 3.92
N ALA A 218 -13.60 4.25 2.99
CA ALA A 218 -13.38 5.51 2.28
C ALA A 218 -14.67 6.33 2.22
N LYS A 219 -14.53 7.66 2.13
CA LYS A 219 -15.64 8.57 1.89
C LYS A 219 -15.43 9.29 0.56
N PHE A 220 -16.44 9.28 -0.29
CA PHE A 220 -16.43 9.86 -1.63
C PHE A 220 -17.11 11.23 -1.59
N GLU A 221 -16.36 12.29 -1.27
CA GLU A 221 -16.94 13.61 -1.01
C GLU A 221 -16.56 14.69 -2.01
N ASP A 222 -15.76 14.34 -3.03
CA ASP A 222 -15.24 15.29 -4.01
C ASP A 222 -15.48 14.82 -5.46
N PHE A 223 -15.36 15.77 -6.42
CA PHE A 223 -15.20 15.55 -7.86
C PHE A 223 -16.27 14.69 -8.54
N THR A 224 -17.54 15.11 -8.41
CA THR A 224 -18.61 14.45 -9.17
C THR A 224 -18.45 14.68 -10.68
N ASP A 225 -18.40 13.59 -11.45
CA ASP A 225 -18.48 13.62 -12.90
C ASP A 225 -19.09 12.30 -13.44
N PRO A 226 -20.28 12.35 -14.06
CA PRO A 226 -20.91 11.16 -14.59
C PRO A 226 -20.28 10.64 -15.90
N GLN A 227 -19.30 11.34 -16.48
CA GLN A 227 -18.70 11.03 -17.78
C GLN A 227 -17.22 10.66 -17.68
N ILE A 228 -16.51 11.17 -16.69
CA ILE A 228 -15.09 10.95 -16.52
C ILE A 228 -14.87 10.07 -15.28
N PRO A 229 -14.57 8.77 -15.47
CA PRO A 229 -14.39 7.87 -14.36
C PRO A 229 -13.01 8.02 -13.71
N PHE A 230 -12.96 7.71 -12.42
CA PHE A 230 -11.76 7.41 -11.66
C PHE A 230 -11.41 5.94 -11.75
N MET A 231 -10.15 5.60 -11.54
CA MET A 231 -9.65 4.23 -11.64
C MET A 231 -9.31 3.65 -10.27
N TYR A 232 -9.38 2.34 -10.18
CA TYR A 232 -8.71 1.54 -9.16
C TYR A 232 -7.99 0.39 -9.84
N HIS A 233 -6.81 0.02 -9.35
CA HIS A 233 -5.99 -0.99 -10.02
C HIS A 233 -4.94 -1.61 -9.10
N CYS A 234 -4.37 -2.73 -9.55
CA CYS A 234 -3.14 -3.24 -8.99
C CYS A 234 -1.98 -2.33 -9.42
N HIS A 235 -1.16 -1.84 -8.48
CA HIS A 235 -0.04 -0.96 -8.80
C HIS A 235 1.26 -1.70 -9.16
N MET A 236 1.17 -2.95 -9.56
CA MET A 236 2.23 -3.64 -10.28
C MET A 236 1.99 -3.43 -11.78
N LEU A 237 2.87 -2.68 -12.43
CA LEU A 237 2.68 -2.22 -13.82
C LEU A 237 2.31 -3.34 -14.80
N VAL A 238 2.93 -4.51 -14.69
CA VAL A 238 2.60 -5.65 -15.55
C VAL A 238 1.15 -6.11 -15.35
N HIS A 239 0.65 -6.13 -14.11
CA HIS A 239 -0.72 -6.54 -13.81
C HIS A 239 -1.72 -5.48 -14.25
N GLU A 240 -1.39 -4.21 -14.06
CA GLU A 240 -2.16 -3.05 -14.53
C GLU A 240 -2.28 -3.07 -16.05
N ASP A 241 -1.17 -3.19 -16.78
CA ASP A 241 -1.12 -3.28 -18.24
C ASP A 241 -1.91 -4.48 -18.80
N GLU A 242 -1.98 -5.59 -18.05
CA GLU A 242 -2.78 -6.77 -18.38
C GLU A 242 -4.26 -6.64 -18.01
N GLY A 243 -4.66 -5.50 -17.43
CA GLY A 243 -6.06 -5.16 -17.15
C GLY A 243 -6.55 -5.52 -15.75
N MET A 244 -5.68 -5.69 -14.76
CA MET A 244 -6.09 -5.81 -13.35
C MET A 244 -6.50 -4.45 -12.79
N MET A 245 -7.61 -3.93 -13.32
CA MET A 245 -8.12 -2.60 -13.01
C MET A 245 -9.64 -2.53 -13.24
N GLY A 246 -10.25 -1.50 -12.69
CA GLY A 246 -11.62 -1.11 -12.94
C GLY A 246 -11.80 0.39 -12.79
N GLN A 247 -13.01 0.87 -12.98
CA GLN A 247 -13.31 2.30 -12.91
C GLN A 247 -14.65 2.56 -12.23
N PHE A 248 -14.76 3.73 -11.62
CA PHE A 248 -15.96 4.21 -10.97
C PHE A 248 -16.21 5.68 -11.31
N ILE A 249 -17.45 6.11 -11.17
CA ILE A 249 -17.84 7.52 -11.21
C ILE A 249 -18.46 7.92 -9.88
N VAL A 250 -18.23 9.17 -9.49
CA VAL A 250 -18.92 9.80 -8.36
C VAL A 250 -20.00 10.71 -8.96
N VAL A 251 -21.24 10.56 -8.48
CA VAL A 251 -22.41 11.26 -9.02
C VAL A 251 -23.16 12.01 -7.94
N GLU A 252 -23.87 13.07 -8.33
CA GLU A 252 -24.80 13.75 -7.43
C GLU A 252 -25.93 12.81 -6.98
N ASN A 253 -26.48 13.03 -5.79
CA ASN A 253 -27.52 12.17 -5.21
C ASN A 253 -28.87 12.18 -5.95
N ASP A 254 -29.04 13.09 -6.92
CA ASP A 254 -30.30 13.30 -7.64
C ASP A 254 -30.33 12.65 -9.06
N PHE A 255 -29.49 11.65 -9.30
CA PHE A 255 -29.57 10.85 -10.53
C PHE A 255 -30.72 9.83 -10.40
N ASP A 256 -31.95 10.26 -10.76
CA ASP A 256 -33.07 9.41 -11.13
C ASP A 256 -32.97 8.90 -12.57
#